data_af8c8efc7e9cc3da25cfd7fe9325eb93
#
_entry.id   af8c8efc7e9cc3da25cfd7fe9325eb93
#
_cell.length_a   1.000
_cell.length_b   1.000
_cell.length_c   1.000
_cell.angle_alpha   90.00
_cell.angle_beta   90.00
_cell.angle_gamma   90.00
#
_symmetry.space_group_name_H-M   'P 1'
#
loop_
_entity.id
_entity.type
_entity.pdbx_description
1 polymer ?
#
loop_
_entity_poly.entity_id
_entity_poly.type
_entity_poly.pdbx_seq_one_letter_code
_entity_poly.pdbx_strand_id
1 'polypeptide(L)'
;MIVHYRADSRVVHGQTTTKINKENPVDGVLIIDDEIAADKFMMGVYSSTLGNMRCLGFSVEKALRKLPEADASKKRYLVILKSPETARRLVEGGYAFTGPLNIGPQPNRPDARLVVKLLYLTNQEIADLDFLEANGVDLIINPMLTSPVSWAEAKEKAGVN
;
A
#
# COMPACT_ATOMS: atom_id res chain seq x y z
N MET A 1 -13.62 5.68 -7.97
CA MET A 1 -12.81 6.41 -6.96
C MET A 1 -11.96 5.45 -6.17
N ILE A 2 -10.77 5.84 -5.77
CA ILE A 2 -9.94 5.06 -4.84
C ILE A 2 -10.34 5.48 -3.42
N VAL A 3 -10.72 4.50 -2.60
CA VAL A 3 -11.24 4.76 -1.25
C VAL A 3 -10.27 4.35 -0.15
N HIS A 4 -9.22 3.61 -0.49
CA HIS A 4 -8.19 3.19 0.46
C HIS A 4 -6.89 2.87 -0.27
N TYR A 5 -5.78 3.37 0.26
CA TYR A 5 -4.42 3.00 -0.16
C TYR A 5 -3.71 2.28 0.97
N ARG A 6 -3.01 1.19 0.65
CA ARG A 6 -2.24 0.42 1.62
C ARG A 6 -0.94 -0.10 1.02
N ALA A 7 0.17 0.10 1.71
CA ALA A 7 1.42 -0.59 1.43
C ALA A 7 1.53 -1.80 2.37
N ASP A 8 1.49 -3.02 1.83
CA ASP A 8 1.50 -4.26 2.62
C ASP A 8 2.31 -5.32 1.87
N SER A 9 3.36 -5.83 2.49
CA SER A 9 4.25 -6.83 1.87
C SER A 9 3.56 -8.14 1.53
N ARG A 10 2.46 -8.46 2.21
CA ARG A 10 1.66 -9.65 1.95
C ARG A 10 0.71 -9.48 0.76
N VAL A 11 0.54 -8.24 0.29
CA VAL A 11 -0.33 -7.79 -0.79
C VAL A 11 -1.79 -8.10 -0.48
N VAL A 12 -2.33 -9.25 -0.90
CA VAL A 12 -3.67 -9.69 -0.53
C VAL A 12 -3.56 -10.69 0.62
N HIS A 13 -4.08 -10.26 1.77
CA HIS A 13 -4.22 -11.14 2.94
C HIS A 13 -5.70 -11.17 3.33
N GLY A 14 -6.31 -12.36 3.33
CA GLY A 14 -7.74 -12.54 3.45
C GLY A 14 -8.39 -11.75 4.59
N GLN A 15 -7.84 -11.84 5.81
CA GLN A 15 -8.38 -11.12 6.97
C GLN A 15 -8.28 -9.59 6.83
N THR A 16 -7.12 -9.08 6.35
CA THR A 16 -6.89 -7.65 6.15
C THR A 16 -7.83 -7.08 5.10
N THR A 17 -7.90 -7.75 3.95
CA THR A 17 -8.76 -7.31 2.85
C THR A 17 -10.24 -7.38 3.22
N THR A 18 -10.66 -8.42 3.93
CA THR A 18 -12.03 -8.56 4.44
C THR A 18 -12.38 -7.43 5.41
N LYS A 19 -11.48 -7.10 6.35
CA LYS A 19 -11.70 -6.02 7.31
C LYS A 19 -11.81 -4.67 6.59
N ILE A 20 -10.88 -4.35 5.68
CA ILE A 20 -10.92 -3.11 4.91
C ILE A 20 -12.21 -3.02 4.09
N ASN A 21 -12.58 -4.10 3.41
CA ASN A 21 -13.81 -4.12 2.61
C ASN A 21 -15.08 -4.00 3.44
N LYS A 22 -15.08 -4.51 4.68
CA LYS A 22 -16.20 -4.36 5.60
C LYS A 22 -16.40 -2.91 6.05
N GLU A 23 -15.29 -2.20 6.29
CA GLU A 23 -15.29 -0.80 6.70
C GLU A 23 -15.51 0.15 5.51
N ASN A 24 -14.93 -0.18 4.37
CA ASN A 24 -14.97 0.59 3.12
C ASN A 24 -15.27 -0.35 1.93
N PRO A 25 -16.55 -0.66 1.67
CA PRO A 25 -16.91 -1.57 0.58
C PRO A 25 -16.33 -1.14 -0.76
N VAL A 26 -15.70 -2.08 -1.48
CA VAL A 26 -15.06 -1.85 -2.77
C VAL A 26 -15.53 -2.83 -3.83
N ASP A 27 -15.55 -2.37 -5.09
CA ASP A 27 -15.87 -3.19 -6.26
C ASP A 27 -14.64 -3.97 -6.75
N GLY A 28 -13.44 -3.52 -6.39
CA GLY A 28 -12.22 -4.18 -6.81
C GLY A 28 -10.97 -3.73 -6.07
N VAL A 29 -9.93 -4.52 -6.27
CA VAL A 29 -8.60 -4.32 -5.72
C VAL A 29 -7.61 -4.13 -6.87
N LEU A 30 -6.82 -3.06 -6.78
CA LEU A 30 -5.73 -2.76 -7.73
C LEU A 30 -4.41 -3.04 -7.02
N ILE A 31 -3.63 -3.98 -7.53
CA ILE A 31 -2.33 -4.35 -6.99
C ILE A 31 -1.26 -3.69 -7.84
N ILE A 32 -0.39 -2.91 -7.22
CA ILE A 32 0.68 -2.19 -7.92
C ILE A 32 2.03 -2.77 -7.49
N ASP A 33 2.62 -3.52 -8.39
CA ASP A 33 3.97 -4.08 -8.26
C ASP A 33 4.39 -4.69 -9.61
N ASP A 34 5.62 -4.43 -10.05
CA ASP A 34 6.07 -4.85 -11.38
C ASP A 34 6.15 -6.37 -11.52
N GLU A 35 6.67 -7.07 -10.50
CA GLU A 35 6.83 -8.52 -10.52
C GLU A 35 5.47 -9.23 -10.42
N ILE A 36 4.63 -8.81 -9.45
CA ILE A 36 3.31 -9.40 -9.25
C ILE A 36 2.41 -9.20 -10.46
N ALA A 37 2.43 -8.02 -11.06
CA ALA A 37 1.62 -7.74 -12.24
C ALA A 37 1.99 -8.62 -13.46
N ALA A 38 3.24 -9.07 -13.52
CA ALA A 38 3.72 -10.00 -14.55
C ALA A 38 3.48 -11.48 -14.20
N ASP A 39 3.21 -11.80 -12.95
CA ASP A 39 3.03 -13.17 -12.46
C ASP A 39 1.55 -13.58 -12.52
N LYS A 40 1.18 -14.26 -13.61
CA LYS A 40 -0.20 -14.73 -13.82
C LYS A 40 -0.66 -15.73 -12.75
N PHE A 41 0.26 -16.54 -12.20
CA PHE A 41 -0.08 -17.48 -11.15
C PHE A 41 -0.45 -16.76 -9.85
N MET A 42 0.39 -15.83 -9.40
CA MET A 42 0.11 -15.04 -8.20
C MET A 42 -1.15 -14.18 -8.35
N MET A 43 -1.36 -13.57 -9.52
CA MET A 43 -2.59 -12.83 -9.79
C MET A 43 -3.83 -13.73 -9.72
N GLY A 44 -3.72 -14.97 -10.16
CA GLY A 44 -4.79 -15.99 -10.01
C GLY A 44 -5.07 -16.33 -8.55
N VAL A 45 -4.03 -16.49 -7.72
CA VAL A 45 -4.16 -16.73 -6.28
C VAL A 45 -4.86 -15.56 -5.59
N TYR A 46 -4.43 -14.33 -5.86
CA TYR A 46 -5.06 -13.14 -5.27
C TYR A 46 -6.52 -12.97 -5.71
N SER A 47 -6.80 -13.17 -6.99
CA SER A 47 -8.18 -13.12 -7.51
C SER A 47 -9.07 -14.15 -6.83
N SER A 48 -8.58 -15.37 -6.64
CA SER A 48 -9.31 -16.43 -5.94
C SER A 48 -9.57 -16.07 -4.47
N THR A 49 -8.58 -15.48 -3.80
CA THR A 49 -8.71 -15.03 -2.40
C THR A 49 -9.74 -13.92 -2.24
N LEU A 50 -9.87 -13.05 -3.23
CA LEU A 50 -10.79 -11.90 -3.23
C LEU A 50 -12.24 -12.28 -3.62
N GLY A 51 -12.46 -13.49 -4.11
CA GLY A 51 -13.79 -13.98 -4.49
C GLY A 51 -14.42 -13.15 -5.60
N ASN A 52 -15.53 -12.47 -5.31
CA ASN A 52 -16.28 -11.70 -6.31
C ASN A 52 -15.72 -10.30 -6.59
N MET A 53 -14.74 -9.84 -5.82
CA MET A 53 -14.10 -8.55 -6.06
C MET A 53 -13.19 -8.63 -7.28
N ARG A 54 -13.24 -7.62 -8.14
CA ARG A 54 -12.33 -7.53 -9.28
C ARG A 54 -10.89 -7.34 -8.80
N CYS A 55 -9.97 -8.16 -9.32
CA CYS A 55 -8.55 -8.09 -9.00
C CYS A 55 -7.76 -7.72 -10.26
N LEU A 56 -7.04 -6.61 -10.25
CA LEU A 56 -6.20 -6.16 -11.36
C LEU A 56 -4.80 -5.84 -10.86
N GLY A 57 -3.79 -6.34 -11.56
CA GLY A 57 -2.38 -6.05 -11.31
C GLY A 57 -1.83 -5.06 -12.35
N PHE A 58 -1.09 -4.06 -11.89
CA PHE A 58 -0.41 -3.09 -12.74
C PHE A 58 1.04 -2.92 -12.33
N SER A 59 1.93 -2.85 -13.33
CA SER A 59 3.27 -2.29 -13.11
C SER A 59 3.15 -0.83 -12.66
N VAL A 60 4.21 -0.28 -12.05
CA VAL A 60 4.24 1.13 -11.67
C VAL A 60 3.99 2.03 -12.88
N GLU A 61 4.64 1.77 -14.01
CA GLU A 61 4.45 2.53 -15.25
C GLU A 61 2.97 2.53 -15.72
N LYS A 62 2.35 1.36 -15.72
CA LYS A 62 0.93 1.24 -16.10
C LYS A 62 0.00 1.92 -15.08
N ALA A 63 0.35 1.83 -13.79
CA ALA A 63 -0.41 2.44 -12.70
C ALA A 63 -0.49 3.97 -12.82
N LEU A 64 0.57 4.63 -13.28
CA LEU A 64 0.57 6.08 -13.50
C LEU A 64 -0.56 6.55 -14.44
N ARG A 65 -0.99 5.69 -15.37
CA ARG A 65 -2.12 5.97 -16.26
C ARG A 65 -3.45 5.46 -15.69
N LYS A 66 -3.43 4.31 -14.99
CA LYS A 66 -4.65 3.62 -14.54
C LYS A 66 -5.20 4.14 -13.21
N LEU A 67 -4.38 4.66 -12.32
CA LEU A 67 -4.84 5.22 -11.05
C LEU A 67 -5.71 6.48 -11.25
N PRO A 68 -5.33 7.47 -12.09
CA PRO A 68 -6.24 8.58 -12.40
C PRO A 68 -7.58 8.16 -13.00
N GLU A 69 -7.59 7.13 -13.87
CA GLU A 69 -8.83 6.57 -14.40
C GLU A 69 -9.70 5.94 -13.29
N ALA A 70 -9.05 5.24 -12.34
CA ALA A 70 -9.74 4.64 -11.18
C ALA A 70 -10.30 5.71 -10.24
N ASP A 71 -9.56 6.80 -10.02
CA ASP A 71 -10.04 7.94 -9.21
C ASP A 71 -11.29 8.58 -9.83
N ALA A 72 -11.31 8.75 -11.14
CA ALA A 72 -12.45 9.31 -11.87
C ALA A 72 -13.62 8.33 -12.03
N SER A 73 -13.44 7.05 -11.69
CA SER A 73 -14.47 6.01 -11.84
C SER A 73 -15.59 6.17 -10.80
N LYS A 74 -16.80 5.73 -11.16
CA LYS A 74 -17.90 5.55 -10.22
C LYS A 74 -17.72 4.32 -9.31
N LYS A 75 -16.92 3.35 -9.74
CA LYS A 75 -16.57 2.17 -8.94
C LYS A 75 -15.56 2.54 -7.85
N ARG A 76 -15.61 1.79 -6.76
CA ARG A 76 -14.77 1.98 -5.58
C ARG A 76 -13.61 0.99 -5.59
N TYR A 77 -12.39 1.45 -5.36
CA TYR A 77 -11.20 0.61 -5.40
C TYR A 77 -10.36 0.72 -4.12
N LEU A 78 -9.85 -0.43 -3.69
CA LEU A 78 -8.71 -0.53 -2.79
C LEU A 78 -7.43 -0.63 -3.64
N VAL A 79 -6.45 0.22 -3.36
CA VAL A 79 -5.11 0.13 -3.98
C VAL A 79 -4.15 -0.48 -2.98
N ILE A 80 -3.48 -1.56 -3.38
CA ILE A 80 -2.45 -2.23 -2.59
C ILE A 80 -1.11 -2.09 -3.31
N LEU A 81 -0.12 -1.58 -2.60
CA LEU A 81 1.27 -1.47 -2.99
C LEU A 81 2.08 -2.49 -2.18
N LYS A 82 3.08 -3.14 -2.78
CA LYS A 82 3.88 -4.14 -2.06
C LYS A 82 4.82 -3.50 -1.01
N SER A 83 5.32 -2.30 -1.29
CA SER A 83 6.32 -1.64 -0.46
C SER A 83 6.24 -0.11 -0.49
N PRO A 84 6.90 0.58 0.45
CA PRO A 84 7.08 2.04 0.39
C PRO A 84 7.78 2.52 -0.89
N GLU A 85 8.74 1.75 -1.41
CA GLU A 85 9.41 2.05 -2.69
C GLU A 85 8.42 2.19 -3.85
N THR A 86 7.44 1.30 -3.94
CA THR A 86 6.40 1.36 -4.98
C THR A 86 5.63 2.69 -4.91
N ALA A 87 5.28 3.13 -3.70
CA ALA A 87 4.61 4.42 -3.50
C ALA A 87 5.50 5.60 -3.90
N ARG A 88 6.79 5.58 -3.52
CA ARG A 88 7.76 6.58 -3.93
C ARG A 88 7.86 6.69 -5.45
N ARG A 89 7.98 5.58 -6.16
CA ARG A 89 8.05 5.54 -7.63
C ARG A 89 6.79 6.13 -8.28
N LEU A 90 5.62 5.95 -7.69
CA LEU A 90 4.40 6.60 -8.17
C LEU A 90 4.47 8.11 -8.04
N VAL A 91 4.92 8.63 -6.89
CA VAL A 91 5.07 10.08 -6.68
C VAL A 91 6.14 10.66 -7.61
N GLU A 92 7.29 10.01 -7.77
CA GLU A 92 8.34 10.39 -8.72
C GLU A 92 7.83 10.42 -10.18
N GLY A 93 6.89 9.53 -10.51
CA GLY A 93 6.19 9.50 -11.80
C GLY A 93 5.06 10.54 -11.94
N GLY A 94 4.83 11.36 -10.92
CA GLY A 94 3.84 12.45 -10.95
C GLY A 94 2.45 12.08 -10.43
N TYR A 95 2.27 10.89 -9.84
CA TYR A 95 0.99 10.54 -9.22
C TYR A 95 0.80 11.26 -7.89
N ALA A 96 -0.32 11.91 -7.71
CA ALA A 96 -0.73 12.50 -6.45
C ALA A 96 -1.78 11.61 -5.76
N PHE A 97 -1.46 11.15 -4.55
CA PHE A 97 -2.42 10.36 -3.76
C PHE A 97 -3.63 11.22 -3.40
N THR A 98 -4.82 10.68 -3.61
CA THR A 98 -6.09 11.37 -3.33
C THR A 98 -6.62 11.10 -1.92
N GLY A 99 -5.90 10.33 -1.13
CA GLY A 99 -6.21 10.01 0.26
C GLY A 99 -5.00 9.45 0.99
N PRO A 100 -5.13 9.15 2.30
CA PRO A 100 -4.03 8.67 3.12
C PRO A 100 -3.47 7.34 2.62
N LEU A 101 -2.15 7.19 2.67
CA LEU A 101 -1.46 5.92 2.45
C LEU A 101 -1.24 5.21 3.78
N ASN A 102 -1.93 4.09 3.97
CA ASN A 102 -1.77 3.25 5.14
C ASN A 102 -0.57 2.33 4.99
N ILE A 103 0.38 2.40 5.90
CA ILE A 103 1.55 1.53 5.93
C ILE A 103 1.22 0.30 6.76
N GLY A 104 1.14 -0.82 6.08
CA GLY A 104 0.91 -2.15 6.62
C GLY A 104 2.20 -2.86 7.01
N PRO A 105 2.12 -4.17 7.33
CA PRO A 105 3.28 -4.95 7.71
C PRO A 105 4.37 -4.97 6.65
N GLN A 106 5.61 -4.88 7.11
CA GLN A 106 6.81 -5.20 6.34
C GLN A 106 7.64 -6.20 7.15
N PRO A 107 8.17 -7.28 6.52
CA PRO A 107 8.78 -8.38 7.25
C PRO A 107 10.11 -8.01 7.88
N ASN A 108 10.50 -8.75 8.92
CA ASN A 108 11.85 -8.70 9.42
C ASN A 108 12.82 -9.28 8.36
N ARG A 109 13.91 -8.58 8.13
CA ARG A 109 15.02 -8.96 7.23
C ARG A 109 16.33 -8.41 7.80
N PRO A 110 17.51 -8.92 7.34
CA PRO A 110 18.80 -8.55 7.93
C PRO A 110 19.07 -7.06 8.06
N ASP A 111 18.64 -6.26 7.06
CA ASP A 111 18.91 -4.81 7.02
C ASP A 111 17.74 -3.96 7.53
N ALA A 112 16.69 -4.60 8.08
CA ALA A 112 15.51 -3.92 8.58
C ALA A 112 15.51 -3.86 10.11
N ARG A 113 14.99 -2.76 10.64
CA ARG A 113 14.77 -2.56 12.08
C ARG A 113 13.29 -2.41 12.40
N LEU A 114 12.91 -2.82 13.59
CA LEU A 114 11.56 -2.67 14.09
C LEU A 114 11.25 -1.19 14.32
N VAL A 115 10.20 -0.70 13.69
CA VAL A 115 9.67 0.66 13.87
C VAL A 115 8.45 0.61 14.78
N VAL A 116 7.44 -0.16 14.41
CA VAL A 116 6.31 -0.54 15.27
C VAL A 116 6.03 -2.02 15.07
N LYS A 117 5.20 -2.62 15.94
CA LYS A 117 4.87 -4.04 15.83
C LYS A 117 4.46 -4.44 14.41
N LEU A 118 5.08 -5.46 13.86
CA LEU A 118 4.92 -5.98 12.49
C LEU A 118 5.46 -5.07 11.37
N LEU A 119 6.01 -3.92 11.69
CA LEU A 119 6.61 -3.03 10.70
C LEU A 119 8.13 -2.97 10.90
N TYR A 120 8.86 -3.66 10.04
CA TYR A 120 10.31 -3.60 9.96
C TYR A 120 10.71 -2.85 8.69
N LEU A 121 11.54 -1.84 8.81
CA LEU A 121 11.96 -1.01 7.69
C LEU A 121 13.48 -0.96 7.56
N THR A 122 13.95 -1.04 6.34
CA THR A 122 15.34 -0.72 6.01
C THR A 122 15.56 0.80 6.07
N ASN A 123 16.82 1.23 6.10
CA ASN A 123 17.14 2.66 6.02
C ASN A 123 16.59 3.29 4.72
N GLN A 124 16.61 2.54 3.61
CA GLN A 124 16.04 3.02 2.34
C GLN A 124 14.52 3.20 2.43
N GLU A 125 13.80 2.26 3.02
CA GLU A 125 12.34 2.37 3.19
C GLU A 125 11.94 3.51 4.14
N ILE A 126 12.75 3.78 5.17
CA ILE A 126 12.59 4.95 6.02
C ILE A 126 12.75 6.23 5.19
N ALA A 127 13.80 6.31 4.36
CA ALA A 127 14.00 7.43 3.46
C ALA A 127 12.87 7.56 2.42
N ASP A 128 12.30 6.46 1.96
CA ASP A 128 11.15 6.46 1.05
C ASP A 128 9.90 7.06 1.73
N LEU A 129 9.65 6.70 2.99
CA LEU A 129 8.54 7.29 3.76
C LEU A 129 8.76 8.78 4.05
N ASP A 130 9.98 9.17 4.41
CA ASP A 130 10.33 10.60 4.58
C ASP A 130 10.14 11.39 3.28
N PHE A 131 10.53 10.82 2.15
CA PHE A 131 10.30 11.40 0.82
C PHE A 131 8.79 11.56 0.54
N LEU A 132 8.00 10.53 0.81
CA LEU A 132 6.54 10.57 0.60
C LEU A 132 5.89 11.67 1.44
N GLU A 133 6.21 11.74 2.73
CA GLU A 133 5.70 12.77 3.63
C GLU A 133 6.09 14.19 3.16
N ALA A 134 7.36 14.37 2.77
CA ALA A 134 7.88 15.65 2.25
C ALA A 134 7.20 16.07 0.93
N ASN A 135 6.66 15.12 0.17
CA ASN A 135 5.91 15.38 -1.07
C ASN A 135 4.37 15.39 -0.85
N GLY A 136 3.93 15.56 0.38
CA GLY A 136 2.53 15.80 0.71
C GLY A 136 1.66 14.54 0.79
N VAL A 137 2.24 13.35 0.83
CA VAL A 137 1.49 12.11 1.08
C VAL A 137 1.19 12.01 2.58
N ASP A 138 -0.09 11.92 2.93
CA ASP A 138 -0.53 11.66 4.30
C ASP A 138 -0.26 10.20 4.66
N LEU A 139 0.69 9.95 5.58
CA LEU A 139 1.12 8.62 5.99
C LEU A 139 0.46 8.21 7.30
N ILE A 140 -0.23 7.07 7.27
CA ILE A 140 -0.82 6.45 8.46
C ILE A 140 -0.13 5.10 8.69
N ILE A 141 0.60 4.98 9.79
CA ILE A 141 1.25 3.72 10.18
C ILE A 141 0.22 2.86 10.91
N ASN A 142 -0.24 1.80 10.27
CA ASN A 142 -1.33 0.97 10.79
C ASN A 142 -1.20 -0.52 10.38
N PRO A 143 -0.14 -1.21 10.84
CA PRO A 143 0.10 -2.60 10.45
C PRO A 143 -1.03 -3.54 10.86
N MET A 144 -1.63 -3.31 12.03
CA MET A 144 -2.63 -4.21 12.62
C MET A 144 -4.08 -3.77 12.37
N LEU A 145 -4.31 -2.63 11.68
CA LEU A 145 -5.65 -2.04 11.46
C LEU A 145 -6.41 -1.73 12.77
N THR A 146 -5.71 -1.47 13.87
CA THR A 146 -6.32 -1.24 15.19
C THR A 146 -5.81 0.00 15.91
N SER A 147 -4.59 0.44 15.60
CA SER A 147 -3.91 1.52 16.34
C SER A 147 -3.09 2.38 15.38
N PRO A 148 -3.76 3.21 14.55
CA PRO A 148 -3.06 4.08 13.61
C PRO A 148 -2.26 5.15 14.36
N VAL A 149 -1.05 5.43 13.88
CA VAL A 149 -0.21 6.54 14.34
C VAL A 149 0.37 7.27 13.12
N SER A 150 0.77 8.53 13.30
CA SER A 150 1.47 9.28 12.25
C SER A 150 2.87 8.73 12.02
N TRP A 151 3.47 9.05 10.87
CA TRP A 151 4.85 8.68 10.60
C TRP A 151 5.83 9.33 11.60
N ALA A 152 5.62 10.59 11.94
CA ALA A 152 6.43 11.30 12.93
C ALA A 152 6.39 10.61 14.30
N GLU A 153 5.20 10.24 14.78
CA GLU A 153 5.03 9.51 16.06
C GLU A 153 5.69 8.11 16.01
N ALA A 154 5.57 7.40 14.91
CA ALA A 154 6.21 6.09 14.74
C ALA A 154 7.74 6.20 14.80
N LYS A 155 8.33 7.20 14.12
CA LYS A 155 9.77 7.47 14.17
C LYS A 155 10.25 7.80 15.59
N GLU A 156 9.54 8.67 16.29
CA GLU A 156 9.88 9.06 17.66
C GLU A 156 9.90 7.83 18.58
N LYS A 157 8.85 7.02 18.57
CA LYS A 157 8.76 5.79 19.37
C LYS A 157 9.86 4.77 19.04
N ALA A 158 10.29 4.71 17.81
CA ALA A 158 11.34 3.80 17.35
C ALA A 158 12.77 4.35 17.53
N GLY A 159 12.92 5.60 17.95
CA GLY A 159 14.23 6.27 18.00
C GLY A 159 14.88 6.45 16.62
N VAL A 160 14.07 6.67 15.61
CA VAL A 160 14.48 6.88 14.22
C VAL A 160 14.46 8.38 13.91
N ASN A 161 15.56 8.88 13.40
CA ASN A 161 15.68 10.28 12.99
C ASN A 161 15.40 10.44 11.51
#